data_d3f4bd50e18791bc129208caa0556eea
#
_entry.id   d3f4bd50e18791bc129208caa0556eea
#
_cell.length_a   1.000
_cell.length_b   1.000
_cell.length_c   1.000
_cell.angle_alpha   90.00
_cell.angle_beta   90.00
_cell.angle_gamma   90.00
#
_symmetry.space_group_name_H-M   'P 1'
#
loop_
_entity.id
_entity.type
_entity.pdbx_description
1 polymer ?
#
loop_
_entity_poly.entity_id
_entity_poly.type
_entity_poly.pdbx_seq_one_letter_code
_entity_poly.pdbx_strand_id
1 'polypeptide(L)'
;MENNILTVRNVNVSYKNQKKNIFSKTTYQHVLKDVSFEMKEGEILGLVGESGWGKSTLAKAILGLVPYTGEIIHASKFPQMVFQDPYGSLNPSKTIGWIMEEPLRLRGPQGGGLLKPEERRERVIAMLHRVGLDEKLIDRYPNQLSGGQRQRI
;
A
#
# COMPACT_ATOMS: atom_id res chain seq x y z
N MET A 1 -27.40 8.27 5.96
CA MET A 1 -26.05 8.79 5.66
C MET A 1 -25.40 7.77 4.76
N GLU A 2 -24.98 8.13 3.56
CA GLU A 2 -24.27 7.20 2.68
C GLU A 2 -22.95 6.79 3.35
N ASN A 3 -22.70 5.48 3.39
CA ASN A 3 -21.53 4.91 4.09
C ASN A 3 -20.30 4.96 3.16
N ASN A 4 -19.78 6.18 2.90
CA ASN A 4 -18.58 6.34 2.10
C ASN A 4 -17.36 5.87 2.90
N ILE A 5 -16.59 4.94 2.33
CA ILE A 5 -15.33 4.46 2.92
C ILE A 5 -14.14 5.31 2.50
N LEU A 6 -14.26 6.03 1.40
CA LEU A 6 -13.28 6.97 0.89
C LEU A 6 -13.98 8.16 0.24
N THR A 7 -13.57 9.36 0.62
CA THR A 7 -13.99 10.61 -0.03
C THR A 7 -12.73 11.39 -0.42
N VAL A 8 -12.63 11.76 -1.69
CA VAL A 8 -11.54 12.54 -2.27
C VAL A 8 -12.15 13.82 -2.86
N ARG A 9 -11.67 15.02 -2.43
CA ARG A 9 -12.21 16.31 -2.86
C ARG A 9 -11.10 17.26 -3.27
N ASN A 10 -11.17 17.74 -4.51
CA ASN A 10 -10.28 18.75 -5.08
C ASN A 10 -8.79 18.45 -4.85
N VAL A 11 -8.42 17.16 -4.95
CA VAL A 11 -7.05 16.72 -4.68
C VAL A 11 -6.12 17.10 -5.83
N ASN A 12 -5.04 17.79 -5.48
CA ASN A 12 -3.98 18.17 -6.40
C ASN A 12 -2.64 17.65 -5.87
N VAL A 13 -1.80 17.12 -6.78
CA VAL A 13 -0.43 16.73 -6.48
C VAL A 13 0.54 17.36 -7.47
N SER A 14 1.60 17.95 -6.94
CA SER A 14 2.66 18.57 -7.72
C SER A 14 4.02 18.13 -7.22
N TYR A 15 4.89 17.73 -8.12
CA TYR A 15 6.28 17.43 -7.80
C TYR A 15 7.18 18.59 -8.15
N LYS A 16 8.13 18.87 -7.27
CA LYS A 16 9.17 19.87 -7.48
C LYS A 16 10.17 19.33 -8.49
N ASN A 17 10.38 20.03 -9.59
CA ASN A 17 11.41 19.67 -10.55
C ASN A 17 12.81 19.91 -9.97
N GLN A 18 13.77 19.04 -10.32
CA GLN A 18 15.15 19.25 -9.94
C GLN A 18 15.68 20.55 -10.61
N LYS A 19 16.33 21.39 -9.82
CA LYS A 19 16.96 22.59 -10.34
C LYS A 19 18.11 22.21 -11.25
N LYS A 20 18.10 22.67 -12.50
CA LYS A 20 19.23 22.47 -13.43
C LYS A 20 20.49 23.20 -12.98
N ASN A 21 20.35 24.37 -12.31
CA ASN A 21 21.44 25.19 -11.77
C ASN A 21 20.99 25.87 -10.46
N ILE A 22 21.96 26.33 -9.64
CA ILE A 22 21.72 27.01 -8.36
C ILE A 22 20.83 28.26 -8.52
N PHE A 23 20.92 28.94 -9.68
CA PHE A 23 20.14 30.15 -9.99
C PHE A 23 18.81 29.88 -10.72
N SER A 24 18.46 28.63 -11.06
CA SER A 24 17.20 28.33 -11.74
C SER A 24 16.01 28.45 -10.80
N LYS A 25 14.91 29.05 -11.28
CA LYS A 25 13.65 29.11 -10.54
C LYS A 25 13.13 27.70 -10.29
N THR A 26 12.59 27.49 -9.09
CA THR A 26 11.89 26.23 -8.76
C THR A 26 10.63 26.11 -9.63
N THR A 27 10.52 25.04 -10.39
CA THR A 27 9.32 24.73 -11.18
C THR A 27 8.64 23.49 -10.59
N TYR A 28 7.33 23.42 -10.76
CA TYR A 28 6.51 22.30 -10.30
C TYR A 28 5.82 21.65 -11.48
N GLN A 29 5.84 20.32 -11.47
CA GLN A 29 5.06 19.51 -12.41
C GLN A 29 3.79 19.08 -11.72
N HIS A 30 2.64 19.55 -12.22
CA HIS A 30 1.34 19.11 -11.76
C HIS A 30 1.03 17.74 -12.34
N VAL A 31 0.78 16.76 -11.47
CA VAL A 31 0.47 15.37 -11.83
C VAL A 31 -1.00 15.05 -11.62
N LEU A 32 -1.58 15.55 -10.53
CA LEU A 32 -3.03 15.48 -10.31
C LEU A 32 -3.58 16.90 -10.24
N LYS A 33 -4.75 17.11 -10.86
CA LYS A 33 -5.45 18.39 -10.88
C LYS A 33 -6.90 18.17 -10.57
N ASP A 34 -7.35 18.72 -9.45
CA ASP A 34 -8.75 18.81 -9.04
C ASP A 34 -9.49 17.45 -9.09
N VAL A 35 -8.88 16.41 -8.55
CA VAL A 35 -9.47 15.06 -8.55
C VAL A 35 -10.47 14.96 -7.41
N SER A 36 -11.71 14.58 -7.76
CA SER A 36 -12.79 14.39 -6.79
C SER A 36 -13.59 13.13 -7.12
N PHE A 37 -13.82 12.27 -6.12
CA PHE A 37 -14.70 11.09 -6.21
C PHE A 37 -15.01 10.57 -4.81
N GLU A 38 -15.99 9.69 -4.74
CA GLU A 38 -16.37 8.98 -3.52
C GLU A 38 -16.46 7.49 -3.80
N MET A 39 -16.23 6.67 -2.77
CA MET A 39 -16.32 5.22 -2.84
C MET A 39 -17.11 4.71 -1.64
N LYS A 40 -18.11 3.86 -1.88
CA LYS A 40 -18.96 3.25 -0.87
C LYS A 40 -18.39 1.94 -0.34
N GLU A 41 -18.88 1.51 0.81
CA GLU A 41 -18.51 0.20 1.37
C GLU A 41 -18.90 -0.92 0.41
N GLY A 42 -17.97 -1.87 0.19
CA GLY A 42 -18.16 -2.99 -0.76
C GLY A 42 -18.01 -2.64 -2.22
N GLU A 43 -17.74 -1.37 -2.57
CA GLU A 43 -17.54 -0.94 -3.95
C GLU A 43 -16.12 -1.24 -4.44
N ILE A 44 -16.01 -1.56 -5.74
CA ILE A 44 -14.73 -1.69 -6.46
C ILE A 44 -14.67 -0.55 -7.49
N LEU A 45 -13.73 0.37 -7.30
CA LEU A 45 -13.50 1.47 -8.21
C LEU A 45 -12.29 1.19 -9.13
N GLY A 46 -12.54 1.10 -10.44
CA GLY A 46 -11.49 0.93 -11.46
C GLY A 46 -10.88 2.27 -11.88
N LEU A 47 -9.56 2.42 -11.70
CA LEU A 47 -8.81 3.59 -12.17
C LEU A 47 -8.04 3.24 -13.44
N VAL A 48 -8.50 3.72 -14.59
CA VAL A 48 -7.93 3.44 -15.91
C VAL A 48 -7.30 4.69 -16.53
N GLY A 49 -6.36 4.50 -17.43
CA GLY A 49 -5.66 5.58 -18.15
C GLY A 49 -4.26 5.16 -18.58
N GLU A 50 -3.60 5.95 -19.39
CA GLU A 50 -2.27 5.69 -19.92
C GLU A 50 -1.18 5.74 -18.82
N SER A 51 -0.01 5.17 -19.13
CA SER A 51 1.16 5.27 -18.26
C SER A 51 1.57 6.74 -18.07
N GLY A 52 1.91 7.12 -16.83
CA GLY A 52 2.28 8.51 -16.52
C GLY A 52 1.12 9.44 -16.15
N TRP A 53 -0.15 9.03 -16.30
CA TRP A 53 -1.32 9.89 -16.01
C TRP A 53 -1.67 10.02 -14.52
N GLY A 54 -0.75 9.66 -13.65
CA GLY A 54 -0.89 9.92 -12.22
C GLY A 54 -1.68 8.88 -11.42
N LYS A 55 -2.07 7.73 -12.00
CA LYS A 55 -2.80 6.66 -11.27
C LYS A 55 -2.10 6.24 -9.98
N SER A 56 -0.82 5.91 -10.08
CA SER A 56 -0.01 5.53 -8.90
C SER A 56 0.22 6.71 -7.94
N THR A 57 0.23 7.94 -8.45
CA THR A 57 0.32 9.15 -7.63
C THR A 57 -0.96 9.35 -6.82
N LEU A 58 -2.13 9.11 -7.42
CA LEU A 58 -3.40 9.17 -6.71
C LEU A 58 -3.46 8.11 -5.60
N ALA A 59 -3.10 6.87 -5.89
CA ALA A 59 -3.03 5.82 -4.88
C ALA A 59 -2.09 6.20 -3.72
N LYS A 60 -0.91 6.76 -4.03
CA LYS A 60 0.03 7.25 -3.01
C LYS A 60 -0.51 8.44 -2.22
N ALA A 61 -1.24 9.37 -2.85
CA ALA A 61 -1.88 10.49 -2.17
C ALA A 61 -2.96 9.99 -1.20
N ILE A 62 -3.80 9.04 -1.63
CA ILE A 62 -4.80 8.38 -0.79
C ILE A 62 -4.17 7.75 0.44
N LEU A 63 -2.99 7.17 0.33
CA LEU A 63 -2.25 6.57 1.45
C LEU A 63 -1.43 7.59 2.29
N GLY A 64 -1.44 8.87 1.93
CA GLY A 64 -0.62 9.88 2.60
C GLY A 64 0.89 9.73 2.35
N LEU A 65 1.31 8.99 1.31
CA LEU A 65 2.71 8.75 0.97
C LEU A 65 3.34 9.88 0.14
N VAL A 66 2.53 10.78 -0.40
CA VAL A 66 2.98 11.98 -1.11
C VAL A 66 2.19 13.19 -0.64
N PRO A 67 2.79 14.39 -0.60
CA PRO A 67 2.07 15.60 -0.24
C PRO A 67 1.02 15.94 -1.30
N TYR A 68 -0.15 16.38 -0.84
CA TYR A 68 -1.26 16.81 -1.69
C TYR A 68 -1.96 18.02 -1.09
N THR A 69 -2.77 18.72 -1.88
CA THR A 69 -3.75 19.70 -1.44
C THR A 69 -5.15 19.19 -1.74
N GLY A 70 -6.16 19.71 -1.06
CA GLY A 70 -7.52 19.19 -1.09
C GLY A 70 -7.80 18.32 0.13
N GLU A 71 -8.81 17.48 0.06
CA GLU A 71 -9.27 16.68 1.18
C GLU A 71 -9.35 15.20 0.82
N ILE A 72 -8.85 14.32 1.70
CA ILE A 72 -8.99 12.86 1.61
C ILE A 72 -9.45 12.34 2.96
N ILE A 73 -10.64 11.74 2.99
CA ILE A 73 -11.27 11.18 4.19
C ILE A 73 -11.37 9.67 4.01
N HIS A 74 -10.85 8.91 4.98
CA HIS A 74 -10.96 7.46 5.05
C HIS A 74 -11.84 7.02 6.20
N ALA A 75 -12.70 6.04 5.99
CA ALA A 75 -13.35 5.30 7.07
C ALA A 75 -12.34 4.37 7.78
N SER A 76 -11.38 3.81 7.03
CA SER A 76 -10.30 2.99 7.60
C SER A 76 -9.16 3.86 8.11
N LYS A 77 -8.69 3.58 9.34
CA LYS A 77 -7.49 4.23 9.91
C LYS A 77 -6.19 3.82 9.20
N PHE A 78 -6.19 2.69 8.48
CA PHE A 78 -4.99 2.07 7.93
C PHE A 78 -5.27 1.45 6.56
N PRO A 79 -5.50 2.28 5.53
CA PRO A 79 -5.61 1.79 4.16
C PRO A 79 -4.31 1.11 3.75
N GLN A 80 -4.41 0.02 2.98
CA GLN A 80 -3.27 -0.77 2.53
C GLN A 80 -3.13 -0.70 1.01
N MET A 81 -1.92 -0.96 0.52
CA MET A 81 -1.61 -0.98 -0.90
C MET A 81 -0.86 -2.25 -1.26
N VAL A 82 -1.28 -2.89 -2.35
CA VAL A 82 -0.52 -3.95 -3.00
C VAL A 82 0.31 -3.31 -4.11
N PHE A 83 1.63 -3.46 -4.05
CA PHE A 83 2.54 -2.87 -5.03
C PHE A 83 2.60 -3.71 -6.31
N GLN A 84 2.84 -3.05 -7.45
CA GLN A 84 2.96 -3.70 -8.74
C GLN A 84 4.22 -4.59 -8.85
N ASP A 85 5.30 -4.22 -8.17
CA ASP A 85 6.56 -4.98 -8.13
C ASP A 85 6.67 -5.81 -6.85
N PRO A 86 6.45 -7.13 -6.91
CA PRO A 86 6.59 -8.01 -5.75
C PRO A 86 8.06 -8.24 -5.34
N TYR A 87 9.02 -7.98 -6.26
CA TYR A 87 10.43 -8.19 -5.98
C TYR A 87 11.01 -7.12 -5.06
N GLY A 88 10.64 -5.86 -5.29
CA GLY A 88 11.07 -4.73 -4.47
C GLY A 88 10.29 -4.57 -3.17
N SER A 89 9.17 -5.26 -3.00
CA SER A 89 8.28 -5.09 -1.85
C SER A 89 8.68 -5.90 -0.63
N LEU A 90 9.36 -7.05 -0.83
CA LEU A 90 9.75 -7.95 0.24
C LEU A 90 11.22 -7.73 0.65
N ASN A 91 11.49 -7.63 1.94
CA ASN A 91 12.86 -7.52 2.46
C ASN A 91 13.65 -8.82 2.21
N PRO A 92 14.67 -8.84 1.33
CA PRO A 92 15.38 -10.07 0.96
C PRO A 92 16.19 -10.70 2.09
N SER A 93 16.47 -9.94 3.16
CA SER A 93 17.23 -10.40 4.33
C SER A 93 16.39 -11.06 5.40
N LYS A 94 15.06 -11.14 5.20
CA LYS A 94 14.12 -11.70 6.17
C LYS A 94 13.40 -12.90 5.60
N THR A 95 13.05 -13.86 6.47
CA THR A 95 12.21 -15.00 6.07
C THR A 95 10.77 -14.56 5.80
N ILE A 96 10.04 -15.36 5.06
CA ILE A 96 8.63 -15.11 4.76
C ILE A 96 7.81 -15.01 6.05
N GLY A 97 8.05 -15.91 7.01
CA GLY A 97 7.41 -15.85 8.32
C GLY A 97 7.64 -14.53 9.01
N TRP A 98 8.89 -14.03 9.02
CA TRP A 98 9.20 -12.75 9.64
C TRP A 98 8.47 -11.58 8.98
N ILE A 99 8.45 -11.55 7.63
CA ILE A 99 7.80 -10.51 6.83
C ILE A 99 6.29 -10.50 7.11
N MET A 100 5.65 -11.67 7.08
CA MET A 100 4.21 -11.79 7.33
C MET A 100 3.82 -11.54 8.79
N GLU A 101 4.73 -11.78 9.76
CA GLU A 101 4.50 -11.42 11.16
C GLU A 101 4.65 -9.92 11.43
N GLU A 102 5.36 -9.15 10.60
CA GLU A 102 5.69 -7.74 10.87
C GLU A 102 4.44 -6.89 11.19
N PRO A 103 3.35 -6.93 10.40
CA PRO A 103 2.13 -6.19 10.74
C PRO A 103 1.50 -6.63 12.07
N LEU A 104 1.63 -7.91 12.41
CA LEU A 104 1.08 -8.47 13.65
C LEU A 104 1.91 -8.09 14.89
N ARG A 105 3.21 -7.76 14.70
CA ARG A 105 4.09 -7.27 15.77
C ARG A 105 3.82 -5.81 16.10
N LEU A 106 3.51 -5.00 15.08
CA LEU A 106 3.28 -3.57 15.24
C LEU A 106 1.87 -3.27 15.75
N ARG A 107 0.91 -4.11 15.41
CA ARG A 107 -0.51 -3.91 15.74
C ARG A 107 -1.17 -5.27 15.94
N GLY A 108 -1.58 -5.55 17.15
CA GLY A 108 -2.50 -6.66 17.37
C GLY A 108 -3.80 -6.47 16.57
N PRO A 109 -4.61 -7.53 16.40
CA PRO A 109 -5.85 -7.46 15.67
C PRO A 109 -6.71 -6.33 16.22
N GLN A 110 -7.18 -5.44 15.35
CA GLN A 110 -8.09 -4.33 15.66
C GLN A 110 -7.57 -3.31 16.70
N GLY A 111 -6.23 -3.17 16.83
CA GLY A 111 -5.64 -2.24 17.81
C GLY A 111 -5.64 -2.76 19.24
N GLY A 112 -5.96 -4.03 19.46
CA GLY A 112 -5.74 -4.75 20.71
C GLY A 112 -4.27 -5.10 20.91
N GLY A 113 -3.87 -5.44 22.15
CA GLY A 113 -2.49 -5.66 22.56
C GLY A 113 -1.68 -6.62 21.66
N LEU A 114 -0.37 -6.63 21.89
CA LEU A 114 0.58 -7.46 21.15
C LEU A 114 0.21 -8.95 21.23
N LEU A 115 0.10 -9.60 20.09
CA LEU A 115 -0.11 -11.05 20.02
C LEU A 115 1.13 -11.79 20.53
N LYS A 116 0.92 -12.93 21.17
CA LYS A 116 1.99 -13.86 21.54
C LYS A 116 2.68 -14.42 20.29
N PRO A 117 3.96 -14.82 20.36
CA PRO A 117 4.69 -15.37 19.22
C PRO A 117 3.96 -16.53 18.56
N GLU A 118 3.39 -17.45 19.35
CA GLU A 118 2.67 -18.63 18.87
C GLU A 118 1.42 -18.23 18.07
N GLU A 119 0.63 -17.29 18.58
CA GLU A 119 -0.57 -16.79 17.92
C GLU A 119 -0.24 -16.08 16.59
N ARG A 120 0.89 -15.36 16.54
CA ARG A 120 1.35 -14.75 15.27
C ARG A 120 1.70 -15.82 14.24
N ARG A 121 2.46 -16.84 14.65
CA ARG A 121 2.86 -17.95 13.76
C ARG A 121 1.65 -18.70 13.22
N GLU A 122 0.67 -19.02 14.04
CA GLU A 122 -0.58 -19.65 13.61
C GLU A 122 -1.33 -18.80 12.58
N ARG A 123 -1.43 -17.49 12.78
CA ARG A 123 -2.04 -16.58 11.82
C ARG A 123 -1.29 -16.50 10.50
N VAL A 124 0.04 -16.52 10.53
CA VAL A 124 0.85 -16.54 9.32
C VAL A 124 0.61 -17.83 8.53
N ILE A 125 0.59 -18.98 9.20
CA ILE A 125 0.30 -20.28 8.56
C ILE A 125 -1.10 -20.28 7.93
N ALA A 126 -2.09 -19.83 8.68
CA ALA A 126 -3.47 -19.73 8.17
C ALA A 126 -3.55 -18.81 6.95
N MET A 127 -2.80 -17.71 6.93
CA MET A 127 -2.78 -16.79 5.79
C MET A 127 -2.06 -17.39 4.58
N LEU A 128 -0.93 -18.10 4.77
CA LEU A 128 -0.26 -18.85 3.70
C LEU A 128 -1.23 -19.82 3.02
N HIS A 129 -1.95 -20.62 3.79
CA HIS A 129 -2.94 -21.56 3.26
C HIS A 129 -4.07 -20.82 2.52
N ARG A 130 -4.54 -19.69 3.04
CA ARG A 130 -5.60 -18.87 2.42
C ARG A 130 -5.21 -18.32 1.05
N VAL A 131 -3.92 -18.03 0.84
CA VAL A 131 -3.40 -17.60 -0.47
C VAL A 131 -2.86 -18.75 -1.32
N GLY A 132 -3.12 -20.02 -0.91
CA GLY A 132 -2.72 -21.22 -1.65
C GLY A 132 -1.21 -21.47 -1.64
N LEU A 133 -0.54 -21.18 -0.52
CA LEU A 133 0.87 -21.44 -0.31
C LEU A 133 1.07 -22.47 0.81
N ASP A 134 2.14 -23.28 0.67
CA ASP A 134 2.53 -24.30 1.66
C ASP A 134 3.19 -23.60 2.89
N GLU A 135 2.87 -24.06 4.09
CA GLU A 135 3.45 -23.57 5.34
C GLU A 135 4.98 -23.73 5.41
N LYS A 136 5.56 -24.67 4.67
CA LYS A 136 7.02 -24.87 4.56
C LYS A 136 7.75 -23.65 4.01
N LEU A 137 7.03 -22.72 3.39
CA LEU A 137 7.60 -21.47 2.89
C LEU A 137 7.90 -20.48 4.02
N ILE A 138 7.40 -20.69 5.23
CA ILE A 138 7.54 -19.75 6.35
C ILE A 138 9.01 -19.47 6.68
N ASP A 139 9.89 -20.48 6.55
CA ASP A 139 11.32 -20.37 6.85
C ASP A 139 12.17 -20.06 5.61
N ARG A 140 11.55 -19.87 4.44
CA ARG A 140 12.23 -19.48 3.19
C ARG A 140 12.45 -17.99 3.12
N TYR A 141 13.43 -17.59 2.31
CA TYR A 141 13.71 -16.20 1.96
C TYR A 141 13.02 -15.81 0.63
N PRO A 142 12.72 -14.54 0.38
CA PRO A 142 12.07 -14.11 -0.87
C PRO A 142 12.76 -14.59 -2.14
N ASN A 143 14.08 -14.65 -2.18
CA ASN A 143 14.85 -15.12 -3.34
C ASN A 143 14.69 -16.61 -3.65
N GLN A 144 14.16 -17.39 -2.71
CA GLN A 144 13.89 -18.83 -2.85
C GLN A 144 12.46 -19.12 -3.37
N LEU A 145 11.66 -18.09 -3.60
CA LEU A 145 10.28 -18.17 -4.08
C LEU A 145 10.17 -17.81 -5.56
N SER A 146 9.22 -18.43 -6.25
CA SER A 146 8.84 -18.02 -7.59
C SER A 146 8.17 -16.63 -7.59
N GLY A 147 8.14 -15.97 -8.75
CA GLY A 147 7.47 -14.66 -8.89
C GLY A 147 6.01 -14.70 -8.43
N GLY A 148 5.25 -15.71 -8.86
CA GLY A 148 3.85 -15.89 -8.45
C GLY A 148 3.66 -16.22 -6.96
N GLN A 149 4.64 -16.87 -6.30
CA GLN A 149 4.61 -17.05 -4.85
C GLN A 149 4.86 -15.73 -4.12
N ARG A 150 5.84 -14.93 -4.56
CA ARG A 150 6.13 -13.60 -3.97
C ARG A 150 4.94 -12.63 -4.10
N GLN A 151 4.22 -12.71 -5.21
CA GLN A 151 3.06 -11.84 -5.44
C GLN A 151 1.88 -12.15 -4.51
N ARG A 152 1.83 -13.37 -3.97
CA ARG A 152 0.78 -13.79 -3.03
C ARG A 152 1.11 -13.54 -1.57
N ILE A 153 2.35 -13.17 -1.26
CA ILE A 153 2.84 -12.77 0.06
C ILE A 153 2.73 -11.26 0.24
#